data_c9312549391cd66dfdada00533ac9794
#
_entry.id   c9312549391cd66dfdada00533ac9794
#
_cell.length_a   1.000
_cell.length_b   1.000
_cell.length_c   1.000
_cell.angle_alpha   90.00
_cell.angle_beta   90.00
_cell.angle_gamma   90.00
#
_symmetry.space_group_name_H-M   'P 1'
#
loop_
_entity.id
_entity.type
_entity.pdbx_description
1 polymer ?
#
loop_
_entity_poly.entity_id
_entity_poly.type
_entity_poly.pdbx_seq_one_letter_code
_entity_poly.pdbx_strand_id
1 'polypeptide(L)'
;AQCLVGSEMCIRDRFPRYASGLEKFDGTPLYERQNPAEAIHPFWGTLLYNYGSPMVKDFLISNACFWAEVYHADGLRMDDVDAMLYLDYGRNPGEWTPNIYGTNENLDALEFLKHLNSVIKERNPGLLLVAQENGLWPELTDSVENDHLGFDYKWSGGWTKDLLEYLSKDPIERKNYHDQLTMSMLYAYCEHYILTLGSRDVGTLKDFADRLPGSEEQKNAQIREAYAYMMLHPGCKMMAPDKDMPKELEVFVKDLNNMYLAHPALYQLDDEYDGFEWVQLMKYEENVIAFMRKTEKPEETVLAVCNFAAIPYENYNVGVPFAGKYKEIFNSDDKKYGGNGVVNTRVKAAKKAECDEREYSITLKLPALGVAVFTCTPEETEKKPAAEHSQIKKSITKTRTVRKAAGKTKAVVKTTVKPVTKKVTKEAPQIVNKTEEKIPVKKDLTEKK
;
A
#
# COMPACT_ATOMS: atom_id res chain seq x y z
N ALA A 1 -11.92 1.53 22.88
CA ALA A 1 -11.65 1.72 21.45
C ALA A 1 -10.49 0.87 20.91
N GLN A 2 -9.88 -0.01 21.73
CA GLN A 2 -8.75 -0.84 21.30
C GLN A 2 -9.15 -2.06 20.44
N CYS A 3 -10.40 -2.36 20.34
CA CYS A 3 -10.82 -3.67 19.86
C CYS A 3 -11.32 -3.71 18.42
N LEU A 4 -11.37 -2.59 17.71
CA LEU A 4 -12.10 -2.58 16.45
C LEU A 4 -11.22 -2.42 15.24
N VAL A 5 -10.02 -1.93 15.41
CA VAL A 5 -9.02 -1.91 14.35
C VAL A 5 -8.18 -3.17 14.45
N GLY A 6 -8.42 -4.14 13.60
CA GLY A 6 -7.62 -5.34 13.46
C GLY A 6 -8.04 -6.53 14.30
N SER A 7 -9.14 -6.48 15.04
CA SER A 7 -9.75 -7.71 15.49
C SER A 7 -10.55 -8.33 14.37
N GLU A 8 -10.50 -9.60 14.27
CA GLU A 8 -11.00 -10.58 13.32
C GLU A 8 -12.51 -10.50 12.99
N MET A 9 -13.11 -9.34 13.04
CA MET A 9 -14.49 -9.02 12.71
C MET A 9 -14.64 -8.75 11.23
N CYS A 10 -13.92 -9.50 10.44
CA CYS A 10 -13.96 -9.37 9.01
C CYS A 10 -15.05 -10.25 8.47
N ILE A 11 -15.80 -9.74 7.52
CA ILE A 11 -16.55 -10.58 6.62
C ILE A 11 -15.48 -11.37 5.87
N ARG A 12 -15.40 -12.65 6.21
CA ARG A 12 -14.45 -13.56 5.58
C ARG A 12 -15.09 -14.17 4.35
N ASP A 13 -14.27 -14.43 3.35
CA ASP A 13 -14.62 -15.20 2.15
C ASP A 13 -15.02 -16.66 2.47
N ARG A 14 -14.70 -17.13 3.67
CA ARG A 14 -14.73 -18.55 4.07
C ARG A 14 -15.09 -18.77 5.54
N PHE A 15 -15.49 -19.99 5.86
CA PHE A 15 -15.76 -20.45 7.22
C PHE A 15 -15.16 -21.84 7.50
N PRO A 16 -14.90 -22.20 8.77
CA PRO A 16 -14.34 -23.49 9.15
C PRO A 16 -15.30 -24.64 8.85
N ARG A 17 -14.76 -25.77 8.40
CA ARG A 17 -15.57 -26.95 8.07
C ARG A 17 -16.26 -27.58 9.29
N TYR A 18 -15.62 -27.54 10.45
CA TYR A 18 -16.07 -28.34 11.61
C TYR A 18 -16.39 -27.51 12.85
N ALA A 19 -15.84 -26.32 12.99
CA ALA A 19 -15.87 -25.59 14.26
C ALA A 19 -17.09 -24.67 14.45
N SER A 20 -17.73 -24.21 13.37
CA SER A 20 -18.82 -23.22 13.43
C SER A 20 -20.21 -23.80 13.26
N GLY A 21 -20.31 -25.06 12.84
CA GLY A 21 -21.57 -25.71 12.56
C GLY A 21 -22.29 -25.23 11.29
N LEU A 22 -21.65 -24.47 10.42
CA LEU A 22 -22.29 -23.98 9.19
C LEU A 22 -22.16 -24.96 8.02
N GLU A 23 -21.13 -25.82 7.96
CA GLU A 23 -21.03 -26.87 6.94
C GLU A 23 -22.26 -27.79 6.96
N LYS A 24 -22.96 -27.83 5.84
CA LYS A 24 -24.21 -28.63 5.72
C LYS A 24 -25.19 -28.41 6.88
N PHE A 25 -25.40 -27.15 7.24
CA PHE A 25 -26.17 -26.75 8.43
C PHE A 25 -27.56 -27.41 8.51
N ASP A 26 -28.22 -27.56 7.37
CA ASP A 26 -29.53 -28.24 7.24
C ASP A 26 -29.44 -29.64 6.60
N GLY A 27 -28.21 -30.17 6.46
CA GLY A 27 -27.94 -31.43 5.77
C GLY A 27 -27.61 -31.26 4.28
N THR A 28 -27.73 -30.04 3.75
CA THR A 28 -27.36 -29.66 2.37
C THR A 28 -26.30 -28.57 2.36
N PRO A 29 -25.60 -28.31 1.22
CA PRO A 29 -24.72 -27.19 1.10
C PRO A 29 -25.52 -25.87 1.06
N LEU A 30 -25.84 -25.31 2.25
CA LEU A 30 -26.63 -24.09 2.37
C LEU A 30 -25.80 -22.83 2.23
N TYR A 31 -24.68 -22.75 2.95
CA TYR A 31 -23.79 -21.58 2.97
C TYR A 31 -22.65 -21.69 1.96
N GLU A 32 -22.19 -22.91 1.70
CA GLU A 32 -21.10 -23.22 0.79
C GLU A 32 -21.59 -23.46 -0.65
N ARG A 33 -20.66 -23.45 -1.61
CA ARG A 33 -20.93 -23.84 -2.99
C ARG A 33 -21.30 -25.32 -3.07
N GLN A 34 -22.21 -25.67 -3.99
CA GLN A 34 -22.69 -27.05 -4.14
C GLN A 34 -21.61 -28.00 -4.67
N ASN A 35 -20.72 -27.51 -5.55
CA ASN A 35 -19.60 -28.30 -6.06
C ASN A 35 -18.50 -28.34 -4.99
N PRO A 36 -18.17 -29.51 -4.41
CA PRO A 36 -17.14 -29.63 -3.39
C PRO A 36 -15.75 -29.17 -3.85
N ALA A 37 -15.41 -29.30 -5.13
CA ALA A 37 -14.15 -28.85 -5.67
C ALA A 37 -14.03 -27.32 -5.67
N GLU A 38 -15.13 -26.61 -5.83
CA GLU A 38 -15.20 -25.14 -5.80
C GLU A 38 -15.46 -24.59 -4.39
N ALA A 39 -16.07 -25.42 -3.52
CA ALA A 39 -16.41 -25.02 -2.16
C ALA A 39 -15.20 -24.92 -1.23
N ILE A 40 -14.14 -25.70 -1.47
CA ILE A 40 -12.97 -25.75 -0.59
C ILE A 40 -11.95 -24.68 -1.01
N HIS A 41 -11.54 -23.85 -0.04
CA HIS A 41 -10.44 -22.89 -0.24
C HIS A 41 -9.11 -23.63 -0.41
N PRO A 42 -8.34 -23.39 -1.51
CA PRO A 42 -7.18 -24.21 -1.85
C PRO A 42 -6.08 -24.24 -0.78
N PHE A 43 -5.79 -23.11 -0.14
CA PHE A 43 -4.70 -23.00 0.84
C PHE A 43 -5.12 -23.35 2.26
N TRP A 44 -6.36 -23.06 2.66
CA TRP A 44 -6.81 -23.14 4.05
C TRP A 44 -7.66 -24.37 4.34
N GLY A 45 -8.18 -25.07 3.33
CA GLY A 45 -9.08 -26.20 3.49
C GLY A 45 -10.44 -25.86 4.15
N THR A 46 -10.74 -24.58 4.28
CA THR A 46 -12.01 -24.02 4.76
C THR A 46 -13.04 -23.97 3.63
N LEU A 47 -14.29 -23.63 3.92
CA LEU A 47 -15.35 -23.55 2.92
C LEU A 47 -15.59 -22.11 2.50
N LEU A 48 -15.68 -21.88 1.18
CA LEU A 48 -16.04 -20.61 0.56
C LEU A 48 -17.55 -20.43 0.58
N TYR A 49 -18.01 -19.20 0.86
CA TYR A 49 -19.41 -18.84 0.79
C TYR A 49 -19.96 -18.86 -0.65
N ASN A 50 -21.23 -19.25 -0.78
CA ASN A 50 -21.95 -19.19 -2.05
C ASN A 50 -22.59 -17.80 -2.23
N TYR A 51 -21.84 -16.87 -2.81
CA TYR A 51 -22.32 -15.50 -3.06
C TYR A 51 -23.47 -15.40 -4.07
N GLY A 52 -23.75 -16.45 -4.84
CA GLY A 52 -24.92 -16.54 -5.71
C GLY A 52 -26.23 -16.78 -4.96
N SER A 53 -26.18 -17.23 -3.69
CA SER A 53 -27.35 -17.48 -2.87
C SER A 53 -27.85 -16.19 -2.19
N PRO A 54 -29.11 -15.76 -2.41
CA PRO A 54 -29.69 -14.61 -1.71
C PRO A 54 -29.65 -14.74 -0.19
N MET A 55 -29.89 -15.94 0.35
CA MET A 55 -29.84 -16.17 1.80
C MET A 55 -28.44 -15.97 2.38
N VAL A 56 -27.39 -16.34 1.64
CA VAL A 56 -26.01 -16.14 2.06
C VAL A 56 -25.64 -14.66 2.00
N LYS A 57 -26.06 -13.96 0.93
CA LYS A 57 -25.89 -12.51 0.82
C LYS A 57 -26.54 -11.77 1.99
N ASP A 58 -27.80 -12.08 2.28
CA ASP A 58 -28.56 -11.48 3.40
C ASP A 58 -27.89 -11.77 4.75
N PHE A 59 -27.40 -12.99 4.96
CA PHE A 59 -26.68 -13.38 6.17
C PHE A 59 -25.41 -12.55 6.35
N LEU A 60 -24.59 -12.40 5.30
CA LEU A 60 -23.32 -11.67 5.37
C LEU A 60 -23.54 -10.16 5.50
N ILE A 61 -24.51 -9.58 4.78
CA ILE A 61 -24.88 -8.16 4.91
C ILE A 61 -25.42 -7.86 6.31
N SER A 62 -26.30 -8.74 6.83
CA SER A 62 -26.84 -8.59 8.19
C SER A 62 -25.75 -8.68 9.24
N ASN A 63 -24.73 -9.53 9.04
CA ASN A 63 -23.58 -9.64 9.91
C ASN A 63 -22.76 -8.34 9.90
N ALA A 64 -22.50 -7.76 8.73
CA ALA A 64 -21.80 -6.48 8.62
C ALA A 64 -22.56 -5.34 9.31
N CYS A 65 -23.89 -5.24 9.08
CA CYS A 65 -24.74 -4.28 9.77
C CYS A 65 -24.74 -4.47 11.29
N PHE A 66 -24.74 -5.73 11.76
CA PHE A 66 -24.69 -6.04 13.20
C PHE A 66 -23.43 -5.49 13.87
N TRP A 67 -22.27 -5.64 13.23
CA TRP A 67 -21.03 -5.06 13.76
C TRP A 67 -21.01 -3.54 13.73
N ALA A 68 -21.55 -2.94 12.68
CA ALA A 68 -21.65 -1.50 12.55
C ALA A 68 -22.64 -0.88 13.55
N GLU A 69 -23.85 -1.44 13.66
CA GLU A 69 -24.98 -0.81 14.35
C GLU A 69 -25.09 -1.21 15.82
N VAL A 70 -24.72 -2.47 16.18
CA VAL A 70 -24.84 -2.98 17.54
C VAL A 70 -23.52 -2.84 18.31
N TYR A 71 -22.40 -3.12 17.65
CA TYR A 71 -21.08 -3.00 18.26
C TYR A 71 -20.39 -1.68 17.97
N HIS A 72 -20.98 -0.84 17.12
CA HIS A 72 -20.48 0.49 16.77
C HIS A 72 -19.03 0.46 16.24
N ALA A 73 -18.75 -0.48 15.36
CA ALA A 73 -17.48 -0.53 14.67
C ALA A 73 -17.30 0.70 13.79
N ASP A 74 -16.13 1.34 13.84
CA ASP A 74 -15.80 2.49 12.99
C ASP A 74 -15.38 2.07 11.57
N GLY A 75 -15.07 0.79 11.36
CA GLY A 75 -14.72 0.23 10.07
C GLY A 75 -14.76 -1.29 10.04
N LEU A 76 -14.90 -1.83 8.84
CA LEU A 76 -14.86 -3.26 8.55
C LEU A 76 -13.77 -3.54 7.53
N ARG A 77 -12.92 -4.53 7.81
CA ARG A 77 -11.95 -5.02 6.84
C ARG A 77 -12.36 -6.37 6.31
N MET A 78 -12.29 -6.52 5.01
CA MET A 78 -12.53 -7.77 4.30
C MET A 78 -11.20 -8.43 3.98
N ASP A 79 -10.96 -9.62 4.54
CA ASP A 79 -9.74 -10.40 4.33
C ASP A 79 -9.87 -11.24 3.05
N ASP A 80 -8.73 -11.45 2.35
CA ASP A 80 -8.60 -12.31 1.17
C ASP A 80 -9.64 -12.04 0.07
N VAL A 81 -9.87 -10.76 -0.24
CA VAL A 81 -10.83 -10.34 -1.26
C VAL A 81 -10.47 -10.92 -2.65
N ASP A 82 -9.20 -11.12 -2.94
CA ASP A 82 -8.73 -11.84 -4.12
C ASP A 82 -9.29 -13.27 -4.23
N ALA A 83 -9.39 -14.00 -3.12
CA ALA A 83 -10.04 -15.32 -3.10
C ALA A 83 -11.55 -15.26 -3.37
N MET A 84 -12.19 -14.11 -3.14
CA MET A 84 -13.59 -13.88 -3.50
C MET A 84 -13.75 -13.55 -4.99
N LEU A 85 -12.85 -12.69 -5.50
CA LEU A 85 -12.94 -12.12 -6.84
C LEU A 85 -12.58 -13.10 -7.95
N TYR A 86 -11.68 -14.07 -7.69
CA TYR A 86 -11.16 -14.95 -8.71
C TYR A 86 -11.54 -16.41 -8.48
N LEU A 87 -12.21 -17.03 -9.50
CA LEU A 87 -12.61 -18.44 -9.50
C LEU A 87 -11.42 -19.40 -9.53
N ASP A 88 -10.30 -18.98 -10.10
CA ASP A 88 -9.05 -19.74 -10.22
C ASP A 88 -8.06 -19.46 -9.08
N TYR A 89 -8.42 -18.67 -8.07
CA TYR A 89 -7.53 -18.33 -6.97
C TYR A 89 -6.93 -19.58 -6.31
N GLY A 90 -5.59 -19.72 -6.40
CA GLY A 90 -4.85 -20.84 -5.83
C GLY A 90 -5.15 -22.21 -6.47
N ARG A 91 -5.80 -22.28 -7.64
CA ARG A 91 -6.19 -23.50 -8.34
C ARG A 91 -5.35 -23.70 -9.58
N ASN A 92 -5.12 -24.96 -9.95
CA ASN A 92 -4.44 -25.28 -11.21
C ASN A 92 -5.41 -25.18 -12.40
N PRO A 93 -4.90 -25.07 -13.63
CA PRO A 93 -5.73 -25.15 -14.83
C PRO A 93 -6.54 -26.45 -14.87
N GLY A 94 -7.87 -26.32 -15.03
CA GLY A 94 -8.81 -27.45 -15.04
C GLY A 94 -9.40 -27.81 -13.66
N GLU A 95 -9.00 -27.15 -12.57
CA GLU A 95 -9.57 -27.34 -11.23
C GLU A 95 -10.64 -26.28 -10.86
N TRP A 96 -11.01 -25.43 -11.81
CA TRP A 96 -12.02 -24.38 -11.64
C TRP A 96 -12.88 -24.24 -12.91
N THR A 97 -14.06 -23.67 -12.77
CA THR A 97 -15.01 -23.47 -13.87
C THR A 97 -15.06 -21.96 -14.21
N PRO A 98 -14.79 -21.57 -15.48
CA PRO A 98 -14.96 -20.21 -15.92
C PRO A 98 -16.38 -19.68 -15.74
N ASN A 99 -16.53 -18.37 -15.62
CA ASN A 99 -17.82 -17.72 -15.61
C ASN A 99 -18.51 -17.78 -16.99
N ILE A 100 -19.71 -17.22 -17.11
CA ILE A 100 -20.52 -17.25 -18.35
C ILE A 100 -19.86 -16.55 -19.54
N TYR A 101 -18.83 -15.74 -19.31
CA TYR A 101 -18.03 -15.04 -20.34
C TYR A 101 -16.74 -15.77 -20.67
N GLY A 102 -16.44 -16.89 -19.99
CA GLY A 102 -15.23 -17.66 -20.17
C GLY A 102 -14.00 -17.11 -19.45
N THR A 103 -14.20 -16.20 -18.50
CA THR A 103 -13.14 -15.57 -17.70
C THR A 103 -13.13 -16.10 -16.26
N ASN A 104 -12.14 -15.68 -15.46
CA ASN A 104 -11.93 -16.16 -14.09
C ASN A 104 -12.57 -15.28 -13.00
N GLU A 105 -13.21 -14.16 -13.35
CA GLU A 105 -13.89 -13.33 -12.36
C GLU A 105 -15.14 -14.03 -11.79
N ASN A 106 -15.30 -13.92 -10.48
CA ASN A 106 -16.47 -14.40 -9.77
C ASN A 106 -17.59 -13.35 -9.78
N LEU A 107 -18.45 -13.40 -10.78
CA LEU A 107 -19.51 -12.40 -10.98
C LEU A 107 -20.46 -12.29 -9.78
N ASP A 108 -20.76 -13.43 -9.11
CA ASP A 108 -21.63 -13.43 -7.92
C ASP A 108 -20.99 -12.70 -6.74
N ALA A 109 -19.66 -12.83 -6.57
CA ALA A 109 -18.93 -12.12 -5.53
C ALA A 109 -18.82 -10.63 -5.84
N LEU A 110 -18.60 -10.26 -7.11
CA LEU A 110 -18.58 -8.86 -7.54
C LEU A 110 -19.90 -8.15 -7.24
N GLU A 111 -21.02 -8.76 -7.62
CA GLU A 111 -22.34 -8.22 -7.33
C GLU A 111 -22.59 -8.13 -5.81
N PHE A 112 -22.23 -9.18 -5.06
CA PHE A 112 -22.35 -9.19 -3.61
C PHE A 112 -21.55 -8.05 -2.95
N LEU A 113 -20.29 -7.84 -3.34
CA LEU A 113 -19.42 -6.82 -2.75
C LEU A 113 -19.93 -5.41 -3.03
N LYS A 114 -20.35 -5.13 -4.27
CA LYS A 114 -20.97 -3.85 -4.63
C LYS A 114 -22.24 -3.60 -3.81
N HIS A 115 -23.10 -4.62 -3.68
CA HIS A 115 -24.33 -4.50 -2.90
C HIS A 115 -24.06 -4.30 -1.42
N LEU A 116 -23.17 -5.10 -0.82
CA LEU A 116 -22.74 -4.97 0.57
C LEU A 116 -22.23 -3.57 0.88
N ASN A 117 -21.29 -3.09 0.08
CA ASN A 117 -20.66 -1.79 0.30
C ASN A 117 -21.66 -0.63 0.13
N SER A 118 -22.58 -0.74 -0.83
CA SER A 118 -23.67 0.25 -1.00
C SER A 118 -24.59 0.28 0.23
N VAL A 119 -25.06 -0.89 0.71
CA VAL A 119 -25.96 -0.98 1.88
C VAL A 119 -25.29 -0.44 3.14
N ILE A 120 -24.02 -0.82 3.36
CA ILE A 120 -23.29 -0.35 4.55
C ILE A 120 -23.09 1.16 4.50
N LYS A 121 -22.66 1.73 3.37
CA LYS A 121 -22.45 3.19 3.22
C LYS A 121 -23.75 3.99 3.34
N GLU A 122 -24.86 3.44 2.85
CA GLU A 122 -26.18 4.07 2.99
C GLU A 122 -26.66 4.10 4.44
N ARG A 123 -26.51 2.97 5.15
CA ARG A 123 -27.00 2.82 6.54
C ARG A 123 -26.06 3.42 7.57
N ASN A 124 -24.76 3.41 7.32
CA ASN A 124 -23.71 3.84 8.25
C ASN A 124 -22.74 4.80 7.54
N PRO A 125 -23.16 6.03 7.21
CA PRO A 125 -22.32 7.01 6.56
C PRO A 125 -21.12 7.35 7.45
N GLY A 126 -19.91 7.08 7.00
CA GLY A 126 -18.67 7.30 7.77
C GLY A 126 -18.01 6.04 8.31
N LEU A 127 -18.66 4.87 8.18
CA LEU A 127 -18.01 3.59 8.44
C LEU A 127 -17.01 3.31 7.32
N LEU A 128 -15.77 2.99 7.69
CA LEU A 128 -14.70 2.69 6.75
C LEU A 128 -14.75 1.23 6.26
N LEU A 129 -14.68 1.05 4.95
CA LEU A 129 -14.61 -0.26 4.32
C LEU A 129 -13.23 -0.48 3.72
N VAL A 130 -12.52 -1.48 4.22
CA VAL A 130 -11.14 -1.79 3.82
C VAL A 130 -11.09 -3.17 3.17
N ALA A 131 -10.52 -3.28 1.98
CA ALA A 131 -10.26 -4.56 1.33
C ALA A 131 -8.81 -4.98 1.52
N GLN A 132 -8.57 -6.19 1.98
CA GLN A 132 -7.26 -6.83 1.84
C GLN A 132 -7.27 -7.63 0.54
N GLU A 133 -6.59 -7.11 -0.45
CA GLU A 133 -6.42 -7.71 -1.77
C GLU A 133 -4.96 -7.55 -2.19
N ASN A 134 -4.28 -8.66 -2.45
CA ASN A 134 -2.85 -8.70 -2.78
C ASN A 134 -2.60 -8.85 -4.28
N GLY A 135 -3.66 -8.99 -5.06
CA GLY A 135 -3.60 -9.08 -6.51
C GLY A 135 -3.63 -7.73 -7.20
N LEU A 136 -4.03 -7.75 -8.46
CA LEU A 136 -4.03 -6.60 -9.36
C LEU A 136 -5.47 -6.19 -9.75
N TRP A 137 -6.46 -6.41 -8.89
CA TRP A 137 -7.81 -5.95 -9.19
C TRP A 137 -7.82 -4.41 -9.30
N PRO A 138 -8.24 -3.86 -10.45
CA PRO A 138 -8.18 -2.43 -10.68
C PRO A 138 -9.34 -1.69 -10.01
N GLU A 139 -9.10 -0.44 -9.61
CA GLU A 139 -10.11 0.52 -9.18
C GLU A 139 -11.03 -0.02 -8.06
N LEU A 140 -10.44 -0.78 -7.13
CA LEU A 140 -11.13 -1.42 -6.01
C LEU A 140 -11.70 -0.38 -5.06
N THR A 141 -11.03 0.77 -4.93
CA THR A 141 -11.42 1.89 -4.07
C THR A 141 -12.26 2.96 -4.79
N ASP A 142 -12.55 2.80 -6.09
CA ASP A 142 -13.48 3.70 -6.77
C ASP A 142 -14.94 3.33 -6.46
N SER A 143 -15.83 4.27 -6.72
CA SER A 143 -17.22 4.21 -6.27
C SER A 143 -18.07 3.17 -7.03
N VAL A 144 -19.09 2.65 -6.35
CA VAL A 144 -20.07 1.73 -6.97
C VAL A 144 -20.85 2.40 -8.11
N GLU A 145 -21.04 3.72 -8.08
CA GLU A 145 -21.70 4.48 -9.15
C GLU A 145 -20.89 4.45 -10.46
N ASN A 146 -19.58 4.25 -10.39
CA ASN A 146 -18.69 4.07 -11.53
C ASN A 146 -18.54 2.61 -11.95
N ASP A 147 -19.36 1.71 -11.39
CA ASP A 147 -19.33 0.26 -11.59
C ASP A 147 -18.15 -0.47 -10.95
N HIS A 148 -17.48 0.16 -9.95
CA HIS A 148 -16.39 -0.43 -9.16
C HIS A 148 -16.90 -0.98 -7.82
N LEU A 149 -15.98 -1.47 -6.95
CA LEU A 149 -16.37 -2.19 -5.74
C LEU A 149 -16.77 -1.30 -4.57
N GLY A 150 -16.30 -0.04 -4.53
CA GLY A 150 -16.72 0.95 -3.55
C GLY A 150 -16.11 0.78 -2.17
N PHE A 151 -14.93 0.17 -2.02
CA PHE A 151 -14.16 0.23 -0.79
C PHE A 151 -13.58 1.62 -0.58
N ASP A 152 -13.30 1.98 0.67
CA ASP A 152 -12.65 3.26 0.98
C ASP A 152 -11.13 3.14 0.89
N TYR A 153 -10.58 1.97 1.29
CA TYR A 153 -9.15 1.71 1.28
C TYR A 153 -8.81 0.28 0.85
N LYS A 154 -7.61 0.15 0.26
CA LYS A 154 -6.95 -1.12 -0.03
C LYS A 154 -5.78 -1.35 0.91
N TRP A 155 -5.76 -2.48 1.61
CA TRP A 155 -4.63 -2.90 2.45
C TRP A 155 -3.46 -3.31 1.58
N SER A 156 -2.33 -2.60 1.68
CA SER A 156 -1.19 -2.76 0.76
C SER A 156 -0.21 -3.84 1.22
N GLY A 157 -0.58 -5.10 1.02
CA GLY A 157 0.33 -6.23 1.27
C GLY A 157 1.55 -6.25 0.33
N GLY A 158 1.40 -5.76 -0.90
CA GLY A 158 2.48 -5.67 -1.89
C GLY A 158 3.61 -4.76 -1.44
N TRP A 159 3.30 -3.53 -1.06
CA TRP A 159 4.29 -2.57 -0.55
C TRP A 159 5.06 -3.12 0.66
N THR A 160 4.34 -3.71 1.61
CA THR A 160 4.94 -4.30 2.81
C THR A 160 5.90 -5.44 2.47
N LYS A 161 5.47 -6.32 1.54
CA LYS A 161 6.29 -7.44 1.09
C LYS A 161 7.58 -6.96 0.42
N ASP A 162 7.48 -6.00 -0.50
CA ASP A 162 8.63 -5.46 -1.24
C ASP A 162 9.63 -4.80 -0.28
N LEU A 163 9.15 -3.99 0.68
CA LEU A 163 10.00 -3.39 1.69
C LEU A 163 10.69 -4.43 2.57
N LEU A 164 9.97 -5.44 3.05
CA LEU A 164 10.55 -6.49 3.90
C LEU A 164 11.55 -7.35 3.13
N GLU A 165 11.28 -7.65 1.88
CA GLU A 165 12.21 -8.38 1.01
C GLU A 165 13.49 -7.57 0.78
N TYR A 166 13.37 -6.27 0.47
CA TYR A 166 14.51 -5.37 0.33
C TYR A 166 15.35 -5.29 1.61
N LEU A 167 14.72 -5.09 2.77
CA LEU A 167 15.41 -4.98 4.05
C LEU A 167 16.08 -6.29 4.49
N SER A 168 15.58 -7.43 4.04
CA SER A 168 16.19 -8.75 4.31
C SER A 168 17.53 -8.98 3.62
N LYS A 169 17.84 -8.20 2.58
CA LYS A 169 19.11 -8.29 1.86
C LYS A 169 20.24 -7.64 2.65
N ASP A 170 21.45 -8.19 2.50
CA ASP A 170 22.65 -7.51 3.02
C ASP A 170 22.72 -6.08 2.43
N PRO A 171 23.01 -5.04 3.26
CA PRO A 171 23.09 -3.67 2.78
C PRO A 171 24.01 -3.44 1.57
N ILE A 172 25.05 -4.27 1.40
CA ILE A 172 25.93 -4.21 0.23
C ILE A 172 25.25 -4.67 -1.05
N GLU A 173 24.30 -5.62 -0.94
CA GLU A 173 23.59 -6.20 -2.07
C GLU A 173 22.32 -5.41 -2.46
N ARG A 174 21.82 -4.54 -1.58
CA ARG A 174 20.56 -3.79 -1.75
C ARG A 174 20.52 -2.96 -3.03
N LYS A 175 21.66 -2.53 -3.54
CA LYS A 175 21.75 -1.83 -4.83
C LYS A 175 21.13 -2.58 -6.00
N ASN A 176 21.09 -3.92 -5.94
CA ASN A 176 20.52 -4.78 -6.97
C ASN A 176 18.99 -4.93 -6.83
N TYR A 177 18.40 -4.39 -5.75
CA TYR A 177 16.98 -4.51 -5.40
C TYR A 177 16.33 -3.14 -5.18
N HIS A 178 16.97 -2.08 -5.67
CA HIS A 178 16.56 -0.68 -5.43
C HIS A 178 15.14 -0.37 -5.95
N ASP A 179 14.71 -1.07 -6.99
CA ASP A 179 13.37 -1.02 -7.55
C ASP A 179 12.30 -1.42 -6.53
N GLN A 180 12.56 -2.31 -5.59
CA GLN A 180 11.62 -2.69 -4.52
C GLN A 180 11.24 -1.51 -3.60
N LEU A 181 12.09 -0.48 -3.50
CA LEU A 181 11.76 0.76 -2.79
C LEU A 181 10.99 1.76 -3.65
N THR A 182 11.26 1.79 -4.95
CA THR A 182 10.86 2.90 -5.82
C THR A 182 9.63 2.58 -6.68
N MET A 183 9.40 1.31 -7.01
CA MET A 183 8.26 0.89 -7.83
C MET A 183 6.89 1.16 -7.20
N SER A 184 6.82 1.24 -5.87
CA SER A 184 5.57 1.57 -5.17
C SER A 184 4.95 2.89 -5.65
N MET A 185 5.77 3.86 -6.07
CA MET A 185 5.29 5.14 -6.57
C MET A 185 4.63 5.06 -7.96
N LEU A 186 4.80 3.96 -8.70
CA LEU A 186 4.11 3.76 -9.98
C LEU A 186 2.61 3.50 -9.78
N TYR A 187 2.23 2.95 -8.62
CA TYR A 187 0.83 2.61 -8.31
C TYR A 187 0.28 3.33 -7.08
N ALA A 188 1.09 4.14 -6.38
CA ALA A 188 0.71 4.78 -5.11
C ALA A 188 -0.60 5.59 -5.17
N TYR A 189 -0.98 6.06 -6.36
CA TYR A 189 -2.19 6.88 -6.61
C TYR A 189 -3.26 6.16 -7.44
N CYS A 190 -3.10 4.84 -7.68
CA CYS A 190 -4.13 4.06 -8.37
C CYS A 190 -5.29 3.69 -7.44
N GLU A 191 -5.01 3.58 -6.14
CA GLU A 191 -5.94 3.20 -5.08
C GLU A 191 -5.67 4.01 -3.81
N HIS A 192 -6.62 4.06 -2.90
CA HIS A 192 -6.39 4.60 -1.56
C HIS A 192 -5.74 3.52 -0.68
N TYR A 193 -4.41 3.53 -0.59
CA TYR A 193 -3.67 2.49 0.15
C TYR A 193 -3.56 2.76 1.64
N ILE A 194 -3.64 1.67 2.44
CA ILE A 194 -3.16 1.62 3.82
C ILE A 194 -1.84 0.85 3.83
N LEU A 195 -0.75 1.54 4.16
CA LEU A 195 0.57 0.94 4.35
C LEU A 195 0.69 0.38 5.77
N THR A 196 1.22 -0.82 5.89
CA THR A 196 1.26 -1.52 7.17
C THR A 196 2.62 -2.14 7.47
N LEU A 197 3.05 -2.02 8.74
CA LEU A 197 4.15 -2.77 9.33
C LEU A 197 3.73 -3.23 10.73
N GLY A 198 2.60 -3.92 10.79
CA GLY A 198 2.05 -4.43 12.05
C GLY A 198 2.40 -5.89 12.31
N SER A 199 1.96 -6.40 13.47
CA SER A 199 2.22 -7.78 13.88
C SER A 199 1.71 -8.85 12.90
N ARG A 200 0.73 -8.53 12.06
CA ARG A 200 0.27 -9.44 10.99
C ARG A 200 1.27 -9.57 9.85
N ASP A 201 2.05 -8.52 9.60
CA ASP A 201 2.98 -8.46 8.47
C ASP A 201 4.36 -8.98 8.87
N VAL A 202 4.81 -8.58 10.06
CA VAL A 202 6.19 -8.84 10.52
C VAL A 202 6.27 -9.85 11.67
N GLY A 203 5.14 -10.20 12.30
CA GLY A 203 5.12 -10.96 13.54
C GLY A 203 5.42 -10.08 14.75
N THR A 204 6.08 -10.61 15.76
CA THR A 204 6.61 -9.82 16.88
C THR A 204 7.78 -8.94 16.43
N LEU A 205 8.13 -7.94 17.23
CA LEU A 205 9.31 -7.11 16.97
C LEU A 205 10.59 -7.98 16.84
N LYS A 206 10.66 -9.07 17.58
CA LYS A 206 11.75 -10.05 17.46
C LYS A 206 11.71 -10.75 16.10
N ASP A 207 10.56 -11.21 15.65
CA ASP A 207 10.42 -11.84 14.33
C ASP A 207 10.83 -10.90 13.21
N PHE A 208 10.53 -9.61 13.35
CA PHE A 208 10.99 -8.58 12.41
C PHE A 208 12.53 -8.44 12.46
N ALA A 209 13.10 -8.29 13.65
CA ALA A 209 14.54 -8.19 13.84
C ALA A 209 15.29 -9.41 13.31
N ASP A 210 14.73 -10.61 13.48
CA ASP A 210 15.34 -11.86 13.01
C ASP A 210 15.42 -11.98 11.47
N ARG A 211 14.58 -11.24 10.74
CA ARG A 211 14.64 -11.15 9.27
C ARG A 211 15.71 -10.19 8.75
N LEU A 212 16.19 -9.28 9.61
CA LEU A 212 17.12 -8.21 9.23
C LEU A 212 18.57 -8.65 9.38
N PRO A 213 19.46 -8.32 8.43
CA PRO A 213 20.88 -8.61 8.52
C PRO A 213 21.60 -7.66 9.49
N GLY A 214 22.77 -8.08 9.96
CA GLY A 214 23.68 -7.27 10.75
C GLY A 214 23.63 -7.49 12.25
N SER A 215 24.32 -6.61 13.00
CA SER A 215 24.33 -6.62 14.47
C SER A 215 22.98 -6.17 15.03
N GLU A 216 22.72 -6.41 16.32
CA GLU A 216 21.49 -5.94 16.99
C GLU A 216 21.29 -4.42 16.88
N GLU A 217 22.36 -3.63 16.93
CA GLU A 217 22.32 -2.19 16.74
C GLU A 217 21.89 -1.82 15.32
N GLN A 218 22.41 -2.53 14.32
CA GLN A 218 22.02 -2.34 12.92
C GLN A 218 20.58 -2.79 12.64
N LYS A 219 20.12 -3.88 13.24
CA LYS A 219 18.72 -4.33 13.13
C LYS A 219 17.77 -3.31 13.75
N ASN A 220 18.08 -2.78 14.93
CA ASN A 220 17.29 -1.73 15.56
C ASN A 220 17.28 -0.43 14.73
N ALA A 221 18.39 -0.08 14.08
CA ALA A 221 18.44 1.06 13.16
C ALA A 221 17.53 0.82 11.95
N GLN A 222 17.56 -0.37 11.34
CA GLN A 222 16.69 -0.73 10.21
C GLN A 222 15.20 -0.75 10.57
N ILE A 223 14.85 -1.17 11.79
CA ILE A 223 13.45 -1.10 12.28
C ILE A 223 12.99 0.37 12.33
N ARG A 224 13.80 1.26 12.90
CA ARG A 224 13.48 2.70 12.92
C ARG A 224 13.42 3.29 11.51
N GLU A 225 14.33 2.88 10.63
CA GLU A 225 14.33 3.29 9.23
C GLU A 225 13.06 2.86 8.49
N ALA A 226 12.63 1.60 8.66
CA ALA A 226 11.42 1.06 8.06
C ALA A 226 10.16 1.82 8.50
N TYR A 227 10.00 2.07 9.80
CA TYR A 227 8.88 2.84 10.33
C TYR A 227 8.91 4.29 9.85
N ALA A 228 10.08 4.93 9.83
CA ALA A 228 10.20 6.30 9.33
C ALA A 228 9.88 6.38 7.82
N TYR A 229 10.40 5.44 7.02
CA TYR A 229 10.11 5.38 5.59
C TYR A 229 8.61 5.21 5.33
N MET A 230 7.94 4.28 6.04
CA MET A 230 6.50 4.10 5.93
C MET A 230 5.74 5.39 6.23
N MET A 231 6.09 6.11 7.30
CA MET A 231 5.41 7.35 7.70
C MET A 231 5.62 8.51 6.71
N LEU A 232 6.70 8.48 5.94
CA LEU A 232 7.03 9.50 4.95
C LEU A 232 6.50 9.19 3.54
N HIS A 233 6.22 7.91 3.24
CA HIS A 233 5.67 7.46 1.96
C HIS A 233 4.20 7.93 1.81
N PRO A 234 3.68 8.20 0.59
CA PRO A 234 2.24 8.44 0.37
C PRO A 234 1.35 7.28 0.81
N GLY A 235 0.09 7.57 1.14
CA GLY A 235 -0.94 6.63 1.59
C GLY A 235 -1.20 6.69 3.10
N CYS A 236 -2.30 6.12 3.57
CA CYS A 236 -2.60 6.00 5.00
C CYS A 236 -1.66 5.02 5.69
N LYS A 237 -1.44 5.18 6.99
CA LYS A 237 -0.50 4.37 7.78
C LYS A 237 -1.20 3.61 8.89
N MET A 238 -0.83 2.34 9.04
CA MET A 238 -1.26 1.54 10.18
C MET A 238 -0.08 0.80 10.78
N MET A 239 0.22 1.12 12.05
CA MET A 239 1.16 0.38 12.88
C MET A 239 0.41 -0.28 14.01
N ALA A 240 0.63 -1.57 14.22
CA ALA A 240 0.23 -2.24 15.46
C ALA A 240 1.47 -2.32 16.35
N PRO A 241 1.51 -1.55 17.46
CA PRO A 241 2.66 -1.61 18.37
C PRO A 241 2.71 -2.98 19.03
N ASP A 242 3.92 -3.54 19.14
CA ASP A 242 4.15 -4.73 19.94
C ASP A 242 4.03 -4.37 21.44
N LYS A 243 3.48 -5.28 22.22
CA LYS A 243 3.33 -5.10 23.68
C LYS A 243 4.66 -5.03 24.41
N ASP A 244 5.70 -5.65 23.84
CA ASP A 244 7.03 -5.73 24.40
C ASP A 244 8.01 -4.76 23.73
N MET A 245 7.51 -3.65 23.20
CA MET A 245 8.32 -2.63 22.53
C MET A 245 9.31 -1.97 23.50
N PRO A 246 10.63 -1.91 23.17
CA PRO A 246 11.61 -1.18 23.96
C PRO A 246 11.24 0.30 24.12
N LYS A 247 11.55 0.87 25.27
CA LYS A 247 11.18 2.25 25.59
C LYS A 247 11.72 3.29 24.61
N GLU A 248 12.91 3.08 24.09
CA GLU A 248 13.53 3.94 23.09
C GLU A 248 12.72 3.92 21.77
N LEU A 249 12.20 2.75 21.39
CA LEU A 249 11.36 2.61 20.21
C LEU A 249 9.95 3.17 20.44
N GLU A 250 9.39 3.07 21.65
CA GLU A 250 8.12 3.74 22.00
C GLU A 250 8.24 5.27 21.86
N VAL A 251 9.35 5.84 22.36
CA VAL A 251 9.64 7.28 22.22
C VAL A 251 9.79 7.65 20.75
N PHE A 252 10.49 6.81 19.97
CA PHE A 252 10.65 7.00 18.53
C PHE A 252 9.31 7.03 17.79
N VAL A 253 8.45 6.02 18.00
CA VAL A 253 7.12 5.93 17.36
C VAL A 253 6.24 7.11 17.76
N LYS A 254 6.28 7.52 19.04
CA LYS A 254 5.54 8.70 19.51
C LYS A 254 5.99 9.98 18.81
N ASP A 255 7.30 10.21 18.73
CA ASP A 255 7.84 11.40 18.09
C ASP A 255 7.61 11.40 16.58
N LEU A 256 7.66 10.21 15.94
CA LEU A 256 7.36 10.01 14.53
C LEU A 256 5.89 10.36 14.22
N ASN A 257 4.94 9.91 15.06
CA ASN A 257 3.53 10.26 14.96
C ASN A 257 3.29 11.77 15.16
N ASN A 258 3.96 12.37 16.13
CA ASN A 258 3.87 13.81 16.37
C ASN A 258 4.42 14.61 15.16
N MET A 259 5.53 14.17 14.58
CA MET A 259 6.09 14.78 13.38
C MET A 259 5.12 14.66 12.20
N TYR A 260 4.51 13.49 12.00
CA TYR A 260 3.51 13.27 10.95
C TYR A 260 2.32 14.23 11.09
N LEU A 261 1.72 14.30 12.27
CA LEU A 261 0.56 15.18 12.54
C LEU A 261 0.89 16.68 12.44
N ALA A 262 2.13 17.07 12.75
CA ALA A 262 2.56 18.47 12.70
C ALA A 262 2.83 18.98 11.28
N HIS A 263 2.98 18.10 10.27
CA HIS A 263 3.39 18.48 8.92
C HIS A 263 2.35 18.05 7.88
N PRO A 264 1.46 18.96 7.45
CA PRO A 264 0.39 18.68 6.48
C PRO A 264 0.89 18.08 5.16
N ALA A 265 2.12 18.38 4.76
CA ALA A 265 2.72 17.77 3.57
C ALA A 265 2.77 16.24 3.58
N LEU A 266 2.67 15.61 4.75
CA LEU A 266 2.73 14.15 4.88
C LEU A 266 1.38 13.46 4.67
N TYR A 267 0.25 14.23 4.63
CA TYR A 267 -1.08 13.63 4.50
C TYR A 267 -2.10 14.45 3.69
N GLN A 268 -1.87 15.74 3.43
CA GLN A 268 -2.89 16.60 2.82
C GLN A 268 -3.13 16.29 1.34
N LEU A 269 -2.08 15.93 0.62
CA LEU A 269 -2.13 15.56 -0.80
C LEU A 269 -1.66 14.10 -0.99
N ASP A 270 -2.12 13.20 -0.12
CA ASP A 270 -1.71 11.79 -0.15
C ASP A 270 -2.27 11.03 -1.36
N ASP A 271 -3.39 11.50 -1.92
CA ASP A 271 -4.06 10.92 -3.08
C ASP A 271 -3.76 11.66 -4.39
N GLU A 272 -2.80 12.63 -4.35
CA GLU A 272 -2.49 13.47 -5.51
C GLU A 272 -0.99 13.40 -5.87
N TYR A 273 -0.70 13.30 -7.17
CA TYR A 273 0.68 13.31 -7.68
C TYR A 273 1.46 14.56 -7.28
N ASP A 274 0.77 15.69 -7.12
CA ASP A 274 1.39 16.96 -6.73
C ASP A 274 1.94 16.95 -5.28
N GLY A 275 1.50 15.99 -4.44
CA GLY A 275 1.94 15.84 -3.06
C GLY A 275 3.31 15.17 -2.88
N PHE A 276 3.88 14.62 -3.95
CA PHE A 276 5.16 13.90 -3.90
C PHE A 276 6.08 14.31 -5.06
N GLU A 277 7.40 14.33 -4.80
CA GLU A 277 8.39 14.56 -5.84
C GLU A 277 9.71 13.87 -5.49
N TRP A 278 10.22 13.05 -6.40
CA TRP A 278 11.55 12.48 -6.26
C TRP A 278 12.64 13.56 -6.36
N VAL A 279 13.64 13.46 -5.50
CA VAL A 279 14.89 14.24 -5.57
C VAL A 279 16.03 13.33 -6.02
N GLN A 280 16.19 12.19 -5.38
CA GLN A 280 17.18 11.18 -5.73
C GLN A 280 16.47 9.81 -5.82
N LEU A 281 16.18 9.41 -7.04
CA LEU A 281 15.55 8.13 -7.34
C LEU A 281 16.58 7.06 -7.69
N MET A 282 17.65 7.42 -8.41
CA MET A 282 18.59 6.49 -9.06
C MET A 282 19.94 6.36 -8.33
N LYS A 283 19.97 6.63 -7.01
CA LYS A 283 21.19 6.51 -6.19
C LYS A 283 21.36 5.08 -5.62
N TYR A 284 21.21 4.09 -6.49
CA TYR A 284 21.26 2.67 -6.10
C TYR A 284 22.65 2.24 -5.60
N GLU A 285 23.74 2.78 -6.13
CA GLU A 285 25.10 2.43 -5.65
C GLU A 285 25.35 2.91 -4.22
N GLU A 286 24.77 4.05 -3.84
CA GLU A 286 24.83 4.60 -2.48
C GLU A 286 23.75 4.02 -1.56
N ASN A 287 22.74 3.30 -2.10
CA ASN A 287 21.51 2.88 -1.41
C ASN A 287 20.79 4.05 -0.70
N VAL A 288 20.74 5.20 -1.35
CA VAL A 288 20.07 6.40 -0.85
C VAL A 288 18.89 6.73 -1.74
N ILE A 289 17.78 7.10 -1.12
CA ILE A 289 16.67 7.78 -1.80
C ILE A 289 16.38 9.10 -1.11
N ALA A 290 15.99 10.09 -1.89
CA ALA A 290 15.53 11.38 -1.38
C ALA A 290 14.28 11.81 -2.14
N PHE A 291 13.29 12.32 -1.41
CA PHE A 291 12.04 12.80 -1.97
C PHE A 291 11.44 13.92 -1.14
N MET A 292 10.52 14.64 -1.73
CA MET A 292 9.75 15.69 -1.07
C MET A 292 8.30 15.29 -0.93
N ARG A 293 7.72 15.66 0.20
CA ARG A 293 6.29 15.72 0.42
C ARG A 293 5.88 17.18 0.41
N LYS A 294 4.79 17.48 -0.28
CA LYS A 294 4.40 18.86 -0.59
C LYS A 294 2.94 19.12 -0.26
N THR A 295 2.62 20.38 -0.02
CA THR A 295 1.27 20.94 -0.08
C THR A 295 1.22 21.98 -1.21
N GLU A 296 0.11 22.70 -1.33
CA GLU A 296 0.05 23.86 -2.23
C GLU A 296 0.98 25.01 -1.80
N LYS A 297 1.50 24.96 -0.56
CA LYS A 297 2.37 25.99 0.01
C LYS A 297 3.84 25.53 0.05
N PRO A 298 4.74 26.21 -0.64
CA PRO A 298 6.16 25.84 -0.67
C PRO A 298 6.83 25.76 0.71
N GLU A 299 6.42 26.61 1.65
CA GLU A 299 6.95 26.65 3.04
C GLU A 299 6.57 25.42 3.88
N GLU A 300 5.57 24.66 3.47
CA GLU A 300 5.15 23.41 4.12
C GLU A 300 5.87 22.17 3.54
N THR A 301 6.76 22.36 2.55
CA THR A 301 7.51 21.24 1.94
C THR A 301 8.39 20.55 2.97
N VAL A 302 8.32 19.22 2.98
CA VAL A 302 9.14 18.31 3.79
C VAL A 302 10.08 17.55 2.85
N LEU A 303 11.39 17.60 3.12
CA LEU A 303 12.40 16.80 2.43
C LEU A 303 12.75 15.59 3.30
N ALA A 304 12.62 14.40 2.76
CA ALA A 304 13.03 13.15 3.38
C ALA A 304 14.27 12.59 2.65
N VAL A 305 15.27 12.15 3.41
CA VAL A 305 16.47 11.49 2.88
C VAL A 305 16.67 10.20 3.67
N CYS A 306 16.59 9.06 2.98
CA CYS A 306 16.72 7.72 3.57
C CYS A 306 18.01 7.08 3.07
N ASN A 307 18.86 6.62 3.98
CA ASN A 307 20.11 5.96 3.69
C ASN A 307 20.03 4.49 4.15
N PHE A 308 19.78 3.60 3.22
CA PHE A 308 19.67 2.15 3.44
C PHE A 308 21.03 1.44 3.44
N ALA A 309 22.13 2.17 3.29
CA ALA A 309 23.49 1.63 3.42
C ALA A 309 23.93 1.57 4.89
N ALA A 310 24.76 0.58 5.23
CA ALA A 310 25.38 0.47 6.55
C ALA A 310 26.57 1.44 6.77
N ILE A 311 26.66 2.50 5.95
CA ILE A 311 27.73 3.48 5.98
C ILE A 311 27.13 4.87 6.19
N PRO A 312 27.56 5.64 7.20
CA PRO A 312 27.14 7.02 7.38
C PRO A 312 27.87 7.94 6.40
N TYR A 313 27.23 9.04 6.01
CA TYR A 313 27.84 10.08 5.18
C TYR A 313 27.98 11.37 5.99
N GLU A 314 29.21 11.89 6.08
CA GLU A 314 29.49 13.17 6.78
C GLU A 314 29.14 14.40 5.93
N ASN A 315 29.23 14.30 4.61
CA ASN A 315 29.00 15.39 3.66
C ASN A 315 28.25 14.88 2.43
N TYR A 316 26.97 14.61 2.58
CA TYR A 316 26.10 14.15 1.50
C TYR A 316 25.38 15.34 0.88
N ASN A 317 25.43 15.47 -0.45
CA ASN A 317 24.77 16.55 -1.16
C ASN A 317 23.41 16.11 -1.68
N VAL A 318 22.41 16.96 -1.47
CA VAL A 318 21.03 16.75 -1.94
C VAL A 318 20.55 18.02 -2.63
N GLY A 319 20.01 17.87 -3.83
CA GLY A 319 19.35 18.95 -4.55
C GLY A 319 18.09 19.41 -3.86
N VAL A 320 17.82 20.71 -3.83
CA VAL A 320 16.65 21.29 -3.17
C VAL A 320 15.93 22.29 -4.06
N PRO A 321 14.59 22.44 -3.92
CA PRO A 321 13.79 23.23 -4.86
C PRO A 321 13.97 24.74 -4.72
N PHE A 322 14.36 25.22 -3.52
CA PHE A 322 14.37 26.65 -3.21
C PHE A 322 15.70 27.08 -2.60
N ALA A 323 16.12 28.31 -2.89
CA ALA A 323 17.02 29.07 -2.03
C ALA A 323 16.32 29.24 -0.68
N GLY A 324 16.99 28.90 0.42
CA GLY A 324 16.34 28.96 1.72
C GLY A 324 17.11 28.25 2.81
N LYS A 325 16.43 28.09 3.94
CA LYS A 325 16.95 27.45 5.15
C LYS A 325 16.26 26.11 5.37
N TYR A 326 17.07 25.06 5.53
CA TYR A 326 16.61 23.68 5.77
C TYR A 326 16.97 23.27 7.18
N LYS A 327 15.94 22.97 7.98
CA LYS A 327 16.08 22.57 9.39
C LYS A 327 15.69 21.11 9.53
N GLU A 328 16.59 20.30 10.10
CA GLU A 328 16.25 18.93 10.49
C GLU A 328 15.17 18.97 11.58
N ILE A 329 14.08 18.26 11.36
CA ILE A 329 12.94 18.15 12.27
C ILE A 329 12.82 16.75 12.88
N PHE A 330 13.39 15.75 12.21
CA PHE A 330 13.39 14.37 12.67
C PHE A 330 14.62 13.65 12.13
N ASN A 331 15.20 12.77 12.95
CA ASN A 331 16.31 11.90 12.54
C ASN A 331 16.24 10.59 13.31
N SER A 332 16.19 9.46 12.60
CA SER A 332 16.02 8.13 13.18
C SER A 332 17.23 7.66 14.00
N ASP A 333 18.39 8.31 13.85
CA ASP A 333 19.62 8.00 14.56
C ASP A 333 19.89 8.89 15.79
N ASP A 334 18.87 9.67 16.22
CA ASP A 334 19.00 10.47 17.45
C ASP A 334 19.25 9.53 18.65
N LYS A 335 20.15 9.96 19.55
CA LYS A 335 20.51 9.23 20.78
C LYS A 335 19.34 8.88 21.66
N LYS A 336 18.30 9.73 21.69
CA LYS A 336 17.07 9.49 22.46
C LYS A 336 16.30 8.24 22.00
N TYR A 337 16.56 7.75 20.77
CA TYR A 337 15.98 6.54 20.19
C TYR A 337 16.95 5.35 20.22
N GLY A 338 18.11 5.48 20.91
CA GLY A 338 19.15 4.47 20.89
C GLY A 338 20.05 4.50 19.65
N GLY A 339 20.05 5.62 18.92
CA GLY A 339 20.93 5.82 17.77
C GLY A 339 22.31 6.34 18.13
N ASN A 340 23.20 6.44 17.13
CA ASN A 340 24.58 6.90 17.29
C ASN A 340 24.69 8.43 17.40
N GLY A 341 23.66 9.16 16.99
CA GLY A 341 23.59 10.63 17.05
C GLY A 341 24.22 11.33 15.86
N VAL A 342 24.19 10.73 14.68
CA VAL A 342 24.57 11.37 13.41
C VAL A 342 23.43 12.28 12.96
N VAL A 343 23.40 13.50 13.50
CA VAL A 343 22.31 14.46 13.33
C VAL A 343 22.80 15.81 12.77
N ASN A 344 21.90 16.58 12.17
CA ASN A 344 22.18 17.92 11.63
C ASN A 344 21.62 19.00 12.57
N THR A 345 22.35 19.30 13.64
CA THR A 345 21.91 20.26 14.68
C THR A 345 21.84 21.71 14.20
N ARG A 346 22.54 22.05 13.10
CA ARG A 346 22.54 23.40 12.52
C ARG A 346 21.65 23.45 11.29
N VAL A 347 20.91 24.55 11.17
CA VAL A 347 20.16 24.87 9.95
C VAL A 347 21.10 24.93 8.77
N LYS A 348 20.72 24.29 7.66
CA LYS A 348 21.47 24.27 6.41
C LYS A 348 20.95 25.36 5.49
N ALA A 349 21.81 26.29 5.10
CA ALA A 349 21.50 27.25 4.03
C ALA A 349 21.72 26.58 2.67
N ALA A 350 20.75 26.70 1.77
CA ALA A 350 20.89 26.24 0.40
C ALA A 350 21.99 27.02 -0.30
N LYS A 351 22.84 26.34 -1.06
CA LYS A 351 23.88 26.94 -1.90
C LYS A 351 23.43 26.86 -3.34
N LYS A 352 23.76 27.88 -4.11
CA LYS A 352 23.59 27.88 -5.56
C LYS A 352 24.67 26.97 -6.18
N ALA A 353 24.42 25.68 -6.10
CA ALA A 353 25.28 24.63 -6.63
C ALA A 353 24.37 23.54 -7.18
N GLU A 354 24.44 23.30 -8.47
CA GLU A 354 23.61 22.32 -9.16
C GLU A 354 23.85 20.92 -8.61
N CYS A 355 22.75 20.26 -8.23
CA CYS A 355 22.71 18.88 -7.73
C CYS A 355 21.33 18.29 -8.02
N ASP A 356 21.29 17.03 -8.47
CA ASP A 356 20.04 16.30 -8.71
C ASP A 356 19.06 17.08 -9.62
N GLU A 357 19.59 17.67 -10.71
CA GLU A 357 18.86 18.51 -11.68
C GLU A 357 18.21 19.76 -11.07
N ARG A 358 18.69 20.23 -9.90
CA ARG A 358 18.21 21.41 -9.18
C ARG A 358 19.31 22.46 -9.05
N GLU A 359 18.91 23.73 -9.14
CA GLU A 359 19.83 24.89 -9.07
C GLU A 359 20.49 25.05 -7.69
N TYR A 360 19.79 24.57 -6.63
CA TYR A 360 20.23 24.70 -5.25
C TYR A 360 20.47 23.33 -4.63
N SER A 361 21.42 23.27 -3.70
CA SER A 361 21.72 22.07 -2.92
C SER A 361 22.05 22.39 -1.47
N ILE A 362 21.93 21.36 -0.62
CA ILE A 362 22.37 21.38 0.78
C ILE A 362 23.30 20.21 1.04
N THR A 363 24.25 20.39 1.97
CA THR A 363 25.15 19.33 2.41
C THR A 363 24.74 18.84 3.78
N LEU A 364 24.48 17.54 3.90
CA LEU A 364 23.94 16.89 5.08
C LEU A 364 24.90 15.86 5.66
N LYS A 365 24.71 15.55 6.96
CA LYS A 365 25.14 14.30 7.53
C LYS A 365 23.99 13.30 7.41
N LEU A 366 24.26 12.11 6.92
CA LEU A 366 23.27 11.02 6.88
C LEU A 366 23.73 9.88 7.77
N PRO A 367 22.88 9.39 8.68
CA PRO A 367 23.16 8.21 9.47
C PRO A 367 23.21 6.95 8.58
N ALA A 368 23.93 5.93 9.00
CA ALA A 368 23.83 4.61 8.42
C ALA A 368 22.47 4.00 8.79
N LEU A 369 21.83 3.30 7.86
CA LEU A 369 20.55 2.61 8.09
C LEU A 369 19.54 3.54 8.77
N GLY A 370 19.33 4.72 8.18
CA GLY A 370 18.51 5.72 8.85
C GLY A 370 17.97 6.83 7.95
N VAL A 371 17.09 7.62 8.54
CA VAL A 371 16.30 8.66 7.85
C VAL A 371 16.51 10.00 8.52
N ALA A 372 16.75 11.04 7.72
CA ALA A 372 16.78 12.43 8.13
C ALA A 372 15.70 13.22 7.39
N VAL A 373 14.93 14.02 8.14
CA VAL A 373 13.76 14.77 7.64
C VAL A 373 13.95 16.25 7.89
N PHE A 374 13.71 17.08 6.87
CA PHE A 374 13.93 18.52 6.91
C PHE A 374 12.68 19.28 6.48
N THR A 375 12.43 20.40 7.15
CA THR A 375 11.51 21.43 6.65
C THR A 375 12.29 22.51 5.91
N CYS A 376 11.64 23.11 4.91
CA CYS A 376 12.18 24.21 4.14
C CYS A 376 11.52 25.54 4.55
N THR A 377 12.34 26.56 4.79
CA THR A 377 11.90 27.96 4.85
C THR A 377 12.50 28.66 3.64
N PRO A 378 11.73 28.86 2.54
CA PRO A 378 12.22 29.55 1.35
C PRO A 378 12.68 30.97 1.69
N GLU A 379 13.72 31.46 0.99
CA GLU A 379 14.04 32.89 1.01
C GLU A 379 12.92 33.64 0.28
N GLU A 380 12.48 34.78 0.83
CA GLU A 380 11.52 35.67 0.17
C GLU A 380 12.16 36.19 -1.13
N THR A 381 11.87 35.52 -2.24
CA THR A 381 12.13 36.08 -3.57
C THR A 381 11.06 37.12 -3.85
N GLU A 382 11.46 38.34 -4.18
CA GLU A 382 10.54 39.36 -4.68
C GLU A 382 9.59 38.76 -5.70
N LYS A 383 8.27 38.86 -5.42
CA LYS A 383 7.18 38.26 -6.20
C LYS A 383 7.28 38.66 -7.66
N LYS A 384 7.86 37.83 -8.52
CA LYS A 384 7.53 37.89 -9.95
C LYS A 384 6.08 37.39 -10.12
N PRO A 385 5.20 38.11 -10.81
CA PRO A 385 3.79 37.75 -10.89
C PRO A 385 3.63 36.41 -11.61
N ALA A 386 2.87 35.53 -10.99
CA ALA A 386 2.46 34.21 -11.51
C ALA A 386 1.62 34.39 -12.79
N ALA A 387 2.25 34.35 -13.98
CA ALA A 387 1.56 34.58 -15.26
C ALA A 387 1.42 33.35 -16.16
N GLU A 388 2.03 32.21 -15.84
CA GLU A 388 2.02 31.08 -16.79
C GLU A 388 1.26 29.81 -16.36
N HIS A 389 1.04 29.55 -15.06
CA HIS A 389 0.27 28.38 -14.67
C HIS A 389 -1.25 28.49 -14.80
N SER A 390 -1.79 29.72 -14.97
CA SER A 390 -3.25 29.93 -15.14
C SER A 390 -3.81 29.52 -16.50
N GLN A 391 -2.96 29.37 -17.53
CA GLN A 391 -3.44 29.00 -18.87
C GLN A 391 -3.62 27.48 -19.02
N ILE A 392 -2.84 26.66 -18.33
CA ILE A 392 -2.96 25.19 -18.39
C ILE A 392 -4.20 24.75 -17.61
N LYS A 393 -4.45 25.32 -16.40
CA LYS A 393 -5.68 25.01 -15.64
C LYS A 393 -6.97 25.39 -16.40
N LYS A 394 -6.95 26.48 -17.20
CA LYS A 394 -8.13 26.87 -18.01
C LYS A 394 -8.39 25.92 -19.19
N SER A 395 -7.38 25.27 -19.75
CA SER A 395 -7.56 24.29 -20.83
C SER A 395 -8.13 22.96 -20.31
N ILE A 396 -7.67 22.50 -19.16
CA ILE A 396 -8.13 21.25 -18.52
C ILE A 396 -9.58 21.42 -18.01
N THR A 397 -9.92 22.56 -17.41
CA THR A 397 -11.30 22.83 -16.95
C THR A 397 -12.29 22.94 -18.12
N LYS A 398 -11.88 23.46 -19.29
CA LYS A 398 -12.75 23.47 -20.48
C LYS A 398 -12.99 22.07 -21.03
N THR A 399 -12.01 21.19 -20.99
CA THR A 399 -12.18 19.79 -21.46
C THR A 399 -13.11 18.99 -20.53
N ARG A 400 -13.07 19.24 -19.23
CA ARG A 400 -13.94 18.58 -18.24
C ARG A 400 -15.40 19.06 -18.34
N THR A 401 -15.63 20.35 -18.66
CA THR A 401 -16.99 20.91 -18.84
C THR A 401 -17.63 20.44 -20.14
N VAL A 402 -16.87 20.21 -21.21
CA VAL A 402 -17.39 19.69 -22.48
C VAL A 402 -17.81 18.20 -22.34
N ARG A 403 -17.15 17.39 -21.52
CA ARG A 403 -17.59 16.02 -21.26
C ARG A 403 -18.89 15.91 -20.45
N LYS A 404 -19.19 16.85 -19.55
CA LYS A 404 -20.48 16.89 -18.82
C LYS A 404 -21.69 17.35 -19.66
N ALA A 405 -21.47 18.08 -20.78
CA ALA A 405 -22.51 18.53 -21.64
C ALA A 405 -22.92 17.52 -22.74
N ALA A 406 -22.14 16.46 -23.00
CA ALA A 406 -22.40 15.49 -24.06
C ALA A 406 -23.36 14.35 -23.66
N GLY A 407 -23.88 14.34 -22.44
CA GLY A 407 -24.70 13.25 -21.85
C GLY A 407 -26.21 13.33 -22.09
N LYS A 408 -26.72 14.22 -22.95
CA LYS A 408 -28.17 14.25 -23.29
C LYS A 408 -28.39 14.65 -24.77
N THR A 409 -28.22 13.70 -25.67
CA THR A 409 -29.04 13.69 -26.91
C THR A 409 -28.84 12.31 -27.58
N LYS A 410 -29.93 11.54 -27.64
CA LYS A 410 -30.06 10.37 -28.49
C LYS A 410 -30.26 10.85 -29.93
N ALA A 411 -29.34 10.53 -30.81
CA ALA A 411 -29.58 10.50 -32.25
C ALA A 411 -28.87 9.32 -32.87
N VAL A 412 -29.63 8.44 -33.44
CA VAL A 412 -29.21 7.24 -34.18
C VAL A 412 -28.57 7.68 -35.50
N VAL A 413 -27.29 7.41 -35.69
CA VAL A 413 -26.67 7.45 -37.01
C VAL A 413 -26.05 6.08 -37.29
N LYS A 414 -26.67 5.33 -38.21
CA LYS A 414 -26.09 4.13 -38.81
C LYS A 414 -24.95 4.54 -39.75
N THR A 415 -23.74 4.15 -39.43
CA THR A 415 -22.64 4.23 -40.40
C THR A 415 -21.99 2.85 -40.53
N THR A 416 -22.13 2.29 -41.72
CA THR A 416 -21.49 1.05 -42.18
C THR A 416 -20.00 1.28 -42.36
N VAL A 417 -19.17 0.53 -41.63
CA VAL A 417 -17.71 0.46 -41.86
C VAL A 417 -17.34 -0.92 -42.39
N LYS A 418 -16.71 -0.96 -43.56
CA LYS A 418 -16.16 -2.14 -44.22
C LYS A 418 -14.89 -2.62 -43.48
N PRO A 419 -14.64 -3.94 -43.39
CA PRO A 419 -13.45 -4.44 -42.71
C PRO A 419 -12.21 -4.33 -43.62
N VAL A 420 -11.13 -3.78 -43.10
CA VAL A 420 -9.79 -3.84 -43.69
C VAL A 420 -9.00 -4.94 -42.98
N THR A 421 -8.79 -6.03 -43.69
CA THR A 421 -7.88 -7.13 -43.30
C THR A 421 -6.43 -6.71 -43.49
N LYS A 422 -5.65 -6.61 -42.40
CA LYS A 422 -4.21 -6.68 -42.45
C LYS A 422 -3.73 -7.89 -41.66
N LYS A 423 -3.05 -8.80 -42.36
CA LYS A 423 -2.31 -9.93 -41.79
C LYS A 423 -1.17 -9.42 -40.93
N VAL A 424 -1.12 -9.85 -39.68
CA VAL A 424 0.06 -9.73 -38.82
C VAL A 424 0.52 -11.15 -38.50
N THR A 425 1.73 -11.47 -38.90
CA THR A 425 2.45 -12.69 -38.62
C THR A 425 2.79 -12.79 -37.15
N LYS A 426 2.47 -13.95 -36.56
CA LYS A 426 2.81 -14.31 -35.19
C LYS A 426 4.26 -14.75 -35.11
N GLU A 427 5.06 -14.15 -34.27
CA GLU A 427 6.20 -14.78 -33.60
C GLU A 427 6.07 -14.56 -32.11
N ALA A 428 5.94 -15.63 -31.34
CA ALA A 428 5.89 -15.64 -29.89
C ALA A 428 7.31 -15.91 -29.33
N PRO A 429 7.75 -15.23 -28.28
CA PRO A 429 8.99 -15.61 -27.61
C PRO A 429 8.78 -16.83 -26.73
N GLN A 430 9.65 -17.80 -26.85
CA GLN A 430 9.72 -19.02 -26.03
C GLN A 430 10.21 -18.64 -24.62
N ILE A 431 9.41 -18.98 -23.61
CA ILE A 431 9.82 -18.93 -22.20
C ILE A 431 10.55 -20.24 -21.88
N VAL A 432 11.79 -20.12 -21.47
CA VAL A 432 12.63 -21.24 -21.02
C VAL A 432 12.26 -21.55 -19.57
N ASN A 433 11.62 -22.69 -19.36
CA ASN A 433 11.38 -23.26 -18.02
C ASN A 433 12.71 -23.69 -17.39
N LYS A 434 13.09 -23.06 -16.28
CA LYS A 434 14.09 -23.60 -15.35
C LYS A 434 13.41 -24.48 -14.31
N THR A 435 13.89 -25.69 -14.25
CA THR A 435 13.52 -26.82 -13.40
C THR A 435 13.58 -26.47 -11.90
N GLU A 436 12.50 -26.73 -11.18
CA GLU A 436 12.45 -26.72 -9.72
C GLU A 436 13.21 -27.90 -9.11
N GLU A 437 14.16 -27.61 -8.24
CA GLU A 437 14.78 -28.61 -7.37
C GLU A 437 13.84 -28.94 -6.19
N LYS A 438 13.52 -30.21 -6.06
CA LYS A 438 12.72 -30.76 -4.96
C LYS A 438 13.52 -30.82 -3.68
N ILE A 439 13.06 -30.15 -2.64
CA ILE A 439 13.53 -30.29 -1.25
C ILE A 439 12.98 -31.61 -0.67
N PRO A 440 13.78 -32.49 -0.09
CA PRO A 440 13.31 -33.74 0.49
C PRO A 440 12.64 -33.55 1.85
N VAL A 441 11.41 -34.06 1.98
CA VAL A 441 10.66 -34.16 3.24
C VAL A 441 11.29 -35.25 4.10
N LYS A 442 11.83 -34.90 5.27
CA LYS A 442 12.20 -35.85 6.32
C LYS A 442 10.92 -36.41 6.96
N LYS A 443 10.72 -37.72 6.83
CA LYS A 443 9.82 -38.50 7.67
C LYS A 443 10.51 -38.76 9.03
N ASP A 444 9.96 -38.23 10.09
CA ASP A 444 10.30 -38.68 11.42
C ASP A 444 9.37 -39.80 11.86
N LEU A 445 10.02 -40.90 12.21
CA LEU A 445 9.45 -42.11 12.75
C LEU A 445 9.12 -41.90 14.24
N THR A 446 7.84 -42.00 14.56
CA THR A 446 7.41 -42.33 15.92
C THR A 446 7.49 -43.83 16.10
N GLU A 447 8.25 -44.27 17.09
CA GLU A 447 7.94 -45.41 17.96
C GLU A 447 9.03 -45.53 19.02
N LYS A 448 8.68 -45.37 20.29
CA LYS A 448 8.79 -46.30 21.42
C LYS A 448 8.84 -45.62 22.79
N LYS A 449 7.89 -46.10 23.54
CA LYS A 449 7.63 -46.22 24.97
C LYS A 449 6.97 -45.07 25.68
#